data_eafabeeee1a59cd2b5789b670d75513d
#
_entry.id   eafabeeee1a59cd2b5789b670d75513d
#
_cell.length_a   1.000
_cell.length_b   1.000
_cell.length_c   1.000
_cell.angle_alpha   90.00
_cell.angle_beta   90.00
_cell.angle_gamma   90.00
#
_symmetry.space_group_name_H-M   'P 1'
#
loop_
_entity.id
_entity.type
_entity.pdbx_description
1 polymer ?
#
loop_
_entity_poly.entity_id
_entity_poly.type
_entity_poly.pdbx_seq_one_letter_code
_entity_poly.pdbx_strand_id
1 'polypeptide(L)'
;EILIGLVGSEMCIRDRSMDQMQIPEDVSGRTGFTPVQPEEQQIPDQEAQNLKETLGSGETGEGLSFSAEEYPYYQMLSENQQSVYRQIYANAQNLTEKFAPEKTVSASDVKIAFEAVIGDHPEMFWLETGYSSKYLVNGQCVEIDLKYNSTADDLESAKQRFDAAAQNLITGADSLDSNYEKEKYVHDALASAVTYDLTADMNQSAYSALVNGKSVCAGYARAYQYLLQQLGIPCYYCTGYSGGDHAWNIVKLDDGYYNVDVTWDDAAAIRYDYFNKTDADFASTHVRQNLSVYLPACNGTAYRQENTTGAAGTGQPSEA
;
A
#
# COMPACT_ATOMS: atom_id res chain seq x y z
N GLU A 1 -8.39 -27.35 -3.46
CA GLU A 1 -8.37 -28.14 -2.19
C GLU A 1 -7.23 -27.78 -1.23
N ILE A 2 -6.72 -26.55 -1.21
CA ILE A 2 -5.62 -26.14 -0.28
C ILE A 2 -6.00 -24.95 0.63
N LEU A 3 -7.22 -24.43 0.57
CA LEU A 3 -7.59 -23.20 1.31
C LEU A 3 -8.27 -23.40 2.67
N ILE A 4 -8.56 -24.61 3.12
CA ILE A 4 -9.30 -24.84 4.38
C ILE A 4 -8.37 -25.04 5.59
N GLY A 5 -7.07 -25.21 5.39
CA GLY A 5 -6.09 -25.41 6.47
C GLY A 5 -5.41 -24.16 7.01
N LEU A 6 -5.50 -23.02 6.30
CA LEU A 6 -4.72 -21.83 6.61
C LEU A 6 -5.32 -20.90 7.68
N VAL A 7 -6.64 -20.84 7.80
CA VAL A 7 -7.32 -19.88 8.70
C VAL A 7 -6.97 -20.11 10.18
N GLY A 8 -6.80 -21.36 10.60
CA GLY A 8 -6.47 -21.68 11.99
C GLY A 8 -4.97 -21.51 12.34
N SER A 9 -4.09 -21.72 11.35
CA SER A 9 -2.64 -21.61 11.56
C SER A 9 -2.16 -20.15 11.45
N GLU A 10 -2.77 -19.35 10.59
CA GLU A 10 -2.46 -17.92 10.47
C GLU A 10 -2.87 -17.14 11.71
N MET A 11 -4.03 -17.46 12.31
CA MET A 11 -4.46 -16.83 13.55
C MET A 11 -3.51 -17.16 14.71
N CYS A 12 -2.99 -18.39 14.78
CA CYS A 12 -2.02 -18.78 15.82
C CYS A 12 -0.62 -18.18 15.60
N ILE A 13 -0.20 -17.95 14.35
CA ILE A 13 1.07 -17.30 14.03
C ILE A 13 0.96 -15.80 14.27
N ARG A 14 -0.18 -15.21 13.92
CA ARG A 14 -0.48 -13.80 14.15
C ARG A 14 -0.42 -13.45 15.64
N ASP A 15 -1.08 -14.21 16.48
CA ASP A 15 -1.12 -13.94 17.93
C ASP A 15 0.26 -14.05 18.59
N ARG A 16 1.06 -15.07 18.23
CA ARG A 16 2.40 -15.24 18.79
C ARG A 16 3.40 -14.18 18.35
N SER A 17 3.33 -13.71 17.10
CA SER A 17 4.22 -12.67 16.58
C SER A 17 3.91 -11.31 17.19
N MET A 18 2.64 -11.00 17.43
CA MET A 18 2.19 -9.73 17.99
C MET A 18 2.56 -9.56 19.45
N ASP A 19 2.51 -10.63 20.24
CA ASP A 19 2.89 -10.63 21.66
C ASP A 19 4.41 -10.43 21.88
N GLN A 20 5.23 -10.62 20.84
CA GLN A 20 6.69 -10.50 20.90
C GLN A 20 7.22 -9.19 20.30
N MET A 21 6.33 -8.30 19.84
CA MET A 21 6.76 -7.05 19.23
C MET A 21 7.34 -6.07 20.24
N GLN A 22 8.42 -5.42 19.84
CA GLN A 22 9.14 -4.43 20.63
C GLN A 22 9.06 -3.07 19.94
N ILE A 23 7.91 -2.41 20.07
CA ILE A 23 7.68 -1.12 19.46
C ILE A 23 8.38 -0.02 20.26
N PRO A 24 9.32 0.74 19.67
CA PRO A 24 9.94 1.88 20.32
C PRO A 24 8.92 2.95 20.74
N GLU A 25 9.11 3.53 21.92
CA GLU A 25 8.15 4.48 22.49
C GLU A 25 7.97 5.73 21.60
N ASP A 26 9.03 6.20 20.99
CA ASP A 26 9.05 7.42 20.14
C ASP A 26 8.29 7.29 18.81
N VAL A 27 8.02 6.07 18.35
CA VAL A 27 7.21 5.78 17.15
C VAL A 27 5.88 5.08 17.49
N SER A 28 5.65 4.77 18.75
CA SER A 28 4.42 4.15 19.22
C SER A 28 3.21 5.01 18.85
N GLY A 29 2.20 4.39 18.24
CA GLY A 29 1.01 5.09 17.77
C GLY A 29 1.17 5.81 16.42
N ARG A 30 2.35 5.84 15.81
CA ARG A 30 2.56 6.37 14.44
C ARG A 30 2.24 5.31 13.39
N THR A 31 1.00 4.91 13.34
CA THR A 31 0.40 3.90 12.46
C THR A 31 -0.76 4.53 11.68
N GLY A 32 -1.89 3.87 11.54
CA GLY A 32 -3.09 4.47 10.96
C GLY A 32 -3.47 3.92 9.59
N PHE A 33 -2.94 2.76 9.20
CA PHE A 33 -3.48 2.03 8.06
C PHE A 33 -4.89 1.52 8.41
N THR A 34 -5.84 1.75 7.52
CA THR A 34 -7.19 1.23 7.62
C THR A 34 -7.35 0.04 6.68
N PRO A 35 -7.47 -1.19 7.19
CA PRO A 35 -7.71 -2.37 6.36
C PRO A 35 -9.02 -2.24 5.58
N VAL A 36 -9.04 -2.81 4.38
CA VAL A 36 -10.25 -2.84 3.56
C VAL A 36 -11.31 -3.69 4.25
N GLN A 37 -12.44 -3.08 4.56
CA GLN A 37 -13.62 -3.75 5.12
C GLN A 37 -14.84 -3.33 4.28
N PRO A 38 -15.25 -4.16 3.29
CA PRO A 38 -16.37 -3.83 2.44
C PRO A 38 -17.70 -3.90 3.21
N GLU A 39 -18.64 -3.07 2.81
CA GLU A 39 -20.03 -3.19 3.21
C GLU A 39 -20.71 -4.23 2.32
N GLU A 40 -20.84 -5.46 2.80
CA GLU A 40 -21.37 -6.58 2.04
C GLU A 40 -22.82 -6.85 2.41
N GLN A 41 -23.68 -6.97 1.39
CA GLN A 41 -25.11 -7.28 1.54
C GLN A 41 -25.46 -8.56 0.79
N GLN A 42 -25.99 -9.55 1.52
CA GLN A 42 -26.59 -10.71 0.88
C GLN A 42 -27.98 -10.34 0.36
N ILE A 43 -28.27 -10.69 -0.90
CA ILE A 43 -29.54 -10.42 -1.54
C ILE A 43 -30.20 -11.72 -2.03
N PRO A 44 -31.56 -11.76 -2.15
CA PRO A 44 -32.25 -12.90 -2.71
C PRO A 44 -32.06 -13.00 -4.23
N ASP A 45 -32.22 -14.21 -4.78
CA ASP A 45 -32.04 -14.51 -6.18
C ASP A 45 -32.91 -13.63 -7.12
N GLN A 46 -34.13 -13.27 -6.69
CA GLN A 46 -35.00 -12.40 -7.48
C GLN A 46 -34.43 -11.00 -7.65
N GLU A 47 -33.84 -10.43 -6.59
CA GLU A 47 -33.18 -9.12 -6.67
C GLU A 47 -31.93 -9.20 -7.58
N ALA A 48 -31.18 -10.30 -7.47
CA ALA A 48 -30.00 -10.51 -8.32
C ALA A 48 -30.37 -10.62 -9.82
N GLN A 49 -31.52 -11.25 -10.14
CA GLN A 49 -32.01 -11.28 -11.52
C GLN A 49 -32.36 -9.88 -12.04
N ASN A 50 -33.01 -9.06 -11.22
CA ASN A 50 -33.32 -7.67 -11.58
C ASN A 50 -32.03 -6.87 -11.82
N LEU A 51 -31.00 -7.09 -11.02
CA LEU A 51 -29.69 -6.46 -11.22
C LEU A 51 -29.04 -6.88 -12.53
N LYS A 52 -29.10 -8.17 -12.91
CA LYS A 52 -28.56 -8.66 -14.19
C LYS A 52 -29.21 -8.00 -15.42
N GLU A 53 -30.47 -7.60 -15.32
CA GLU A 53 -31.19 -6.93 -16.41
C GLU A 53 -30.84 -5.44 -16.53
N THR A 54 -30.41 -4.82 -15.43
CA THR A 54 -30.21 -3.37 -15.34
C THR A 54 -28.76 -2.94 -15.16
N LEU A 55 -27.91 -3.81 -14.58
CA LEU A 55 -26.52 -3.52 -14.27
C LEU A 55 -25.58 -4.21 -15.25
N GLY A 56 -24.82 -3.42 -15.99
CA GLY A 56 -23.75 -3.91 -16.85
C GLY A 56 -22.44 -4.15 -16.11
N SER A 57 -21.47 -4.71 -16.81
CA SER A 57 -20.11 -4.92 -16.30
C SER A 57 -19.24 -3.65 -16.30
N GLY A 58 -19.78 -2.54 -16.83
CA GLY A 58 -19.01 -1.32 -17.01
C GLY A 58 -17.81 -1.56 -17.94
N GLU A 59 -16.69 -0.95 -17.60
CA GLU A 59 -15.43 -1.22 -18.28
C GLU A 59 -14.85 -2.55 -17.79
N THR A 60 -14.59 -3.48 -18.69
CA THR A 60 -14.04 -4.80 -18.30
C THR A 60 -12.54 -4.79 -18.06
N GLY A 61 -11.83 -3.80 -18.60
CA GLY A 61 -10.37 -3.75 -18.58
C GLY A 61 -9.73 -4.82 -19.46
N GLU A 62 -10.46 -5.40 -20.42
CA GLU A 62 -9.93 -6.37 -21.37
C GLU A 62 -8.73 -5.78 -22.13
N GLY A 63 -7.66 -6.56 -22.23
CA GLY A 63 -6.41 -6.14 -22.86
C GLY A 63 -5.47 -5.35 -21.96
N LEU A 64 -5.85 -4.98 -20.74
CA LEU A 64 -4.92 -4.42 -19.75
C LEU A 64 -3.96 -5.50 -19.27
N SER A 65 -2.69 -5.14 -19.17
CA SER A 65 -1.63 -5.97 -18.60
C SER A 65 -0.84 -5.19 -17.55
N PHE A 66 -0.42 -5.91 -16.52
CA PHE A 66 0.34 -5.33 -15.42
C PHE A 66 1.61 -6.15 -15.20
N SER A 67 2.77 -5.50 -15.32
CA SER A 67 4.06 -6.18 -15.18
C SER A 67 4.29 -6.70 -13.76
N ALA A 68 5.02 -7.83 -13.67
CA ALA A 68 5.34 -8.42 -12.38
C ALA A 68 6.23 -7.53 -11.51
N GLU A 69 7.08 -6.74 -12.13
CA GLU A 69 8.02 -5.87 -11.42
C GLU A 69 7.35 -4.65 -10.79
N GLU A 70 6.33 -4.09 -11.48
CA GLU A 70 5.66 -2.88 -11.00
C GLU A 70 4.38 -3.18 -10.22
N TYR A 71 3.69 -4.29 -10.53
CA TYR A 71 2.38 -4.64 -9.98
C TYR A 71 2.39 -6.04 -9.36
N PRO A 72 3.09 -6.24 -8.23
CA PRO A 72 3.27 -7.56 -7.64
C PRO A 72 1.96 -8.16 -7.12
N TYR A 73 1.03 -7.35 -6.66
CA TYR A 73 -0.24 -7.86 -6.13
C TYR A 73 -1.12 -8.48 -7.20
N TYR A 74 -1.15 -7.91 -8.40
CA TYR A 74 -1.85 -8.48 -9.55
C TYR A 74 -1.36 -9.92 -9.84
N GLN A 75 -0.06 -10.16 -9.74
CA GLN A 75 0.55 -11.47 -9.99
C GLN A 75 0.17 -12.54 -8.96
N MET A 76 -0.23 -12.13 -7.75
CA MET A 76 -0.65 -13.04 -6.68
C MET A 76 -2.06 -13.59 -6.89
N LEU A 77 -2.84 -13.00 -7.80
CA LEU A 77 -4.26 -13.28 -7.98
C LEU A 77 -4.50 -14.48 -8.90
N SER A 78 -5.62 -15.18 -8.67
CA SER A 78 -6.17 -16.15 -9.62
C SER A 78 -6.67 -15.45 -10.88
N GLU A 79 -6.91 -16.19 -11.94
CA GLU A 79 -7.40 -15.64 -13.21
C GLU A 79 -8.73 -14.86 -13.06
N ASN A 80 -9.68 -15.39 -12.29
CA ASN A 80 -10.94 -14.70 -12.02
C ASN A 80 -10.77 -13.46 -11.14
N GLN A 81 -9.90 -13.51 -10.15
CA GLN A 81 -9.54 -12.35 -9.33
C GLN A 81 -8.83 -11.27 -10.17
N GLN A 82 -7.96 -11.65 -11.09
CA GLN A 82 -7.34 -10.73 -12.04
C GLN A 82 -8.36 -10.04 -12.94
N SER A 83 -9.39 -10.75 -13.40
CA SER A 83 -10.50 -10.16 -14.13
C SER A 83 -11.21 -9.05 -13.34
N VAL A 84 -11.51 -9.30 -12.08
CA VAL A 84 -12.12 -8.30 -11.19
C VAL A 84 -11.16 -7.13 -10.92
N TYR A 85 -9.89 -7.40 -10.71
CA TYR A 85 -8.86 -6.36 -10.58
C TYR A 85 -8.87 -5.40 -11.77
N ARG A 86 -8.89 -5.94 -13.01
CA ARG A 86 -8.95 -5.13 -14.22
C ARG A 86 -10.26 -4.32 -14.32
N GLN A 87 -11.40 -4.91 -13.92
CA GLN A 87 -12.67 -4.18 -13.89
C GLN A 87 -12.65 -3.03 -12.87
N ILE A 88 -12.17 -3.28 -11.67
CA ILE A 88 -12.06 -2.25 -10.61
C ILE A 88 -11.17 -1.11 -11.11
N TYR A 89 -10.00 -1.44 -11.64
CA TYR A 89 -9.07 -0.44 -12.19
C TYR A 89 -9.72 0.40 -13.29
N ALA A 90 -10.30 -0.24 -14.30
CA ALA A 90 -10.88 0.44 -15.46
C ALA A 90 -12.11 1.29 -15.10
N ASN A 91 -12.99 0.77 -14.23
CA ASN A 91 -14.16 1.52 -13.76
C ASN A 91 -13.77 2.70 -12.87
N ALA A 92 -12.75 2.55 -12.04
CA ALA A 92 -12.22 3.65 -11.21
C ALA A 92 -11.59 4.77 -12.07
N GLN A 93 -10.96 4.45 -13.19
CA GLN A 93 -10.46 5.44 -14.15
C GLN A 93 -11.58 6.30 -14.75
N ASN A 94 -12.75 5.72 -14.95
CA ASN A 94 -13.91 6.40 -15.53
C ASN A 94 -14.92 6.93 -14.49
N LEU A 95 -14.60 6.84 -13.20
CA LEU A 95 -15.49 7.22 -12.10
C LEU A 95 -16.84 6.49 -12.15
N THR A 96 -16.86 5.27 -12.69
CA THR A 96 -18.03 4.40 -12.65
C THR A 96 -18.19 3.83 -11.24
N GLU A 97 -19.36 4.01 -10.65
CA GLU A 97 -19.61 3.54 -9.28
C GLU A 97 -19.99 2.06 -9.27
N LYS A 98 -21.05 1.68 -9.98
CA LYS A 98 -21.66 0.35 -9.90
C LYS A 98 -21.46 -0.46 -11.17
N PHE A 99 -21.04 -1.71 -10.98
CA PHE A 99 -20.93 -2.68 -12.07
C PHE A 99 -21.04 -4.12 -11.54
N ALA A 100 -21.39 -5.02 -12.45
CA ALA A 100 -21.42 -6.45 -12.18
C ALA A 100 -20.08 -7.09 -12.55
N PRO A 101 -19.56 -8.05 -11.75
CA PRO A 101 -18.39 -8.83 -12.15
C PRO A 101 -18.61 -9.55 -13.49
N GLU A 102 -17.65 -9.47 -14.39
CA GLU A 102 -17.69 -10.17 -15.69
C GLU A 102 -17.58 -11.69 -15.52
N LYS A 103 -16.76 -12.12 -14.57
CA LYS A 103 -16.57 -13.53 -14.25
C LYS A 103 -17.29 -13.89 -12.96
N THR A 104 -17.59 -15.18 -12.82
CA THR A 104 -18.16 -15.70 -11.56
C THR A 104 -17.08 -15.64 -10.46
N VAL A 105 -17.31 -14.79 -9.47
CA VAL A 105 -16.41 -14.58 -8.35
C VAL A 105 -17.20 -14.51 -7.04
N SER A 106 -16.58 -14.91 -5.93
CA SER A 106 -17.14 -14.73 -4.61
C SER A 106 -16.93 -13.30 -4.08
N ALA A 107 -17.69 -12.91 -3.07
CA ALA A 107 -17.43 -11.66 -2.35
C ALA A 107 -16.00 -11.61 -1.77
N SER A 108 -15.48 -12.74 -1.33
CA SER A 108 -14.09 -12.89 -0.85
C SER A 108 -13.07 -12.62 -1.98
N ASP A 109 -13.30 -13.14 -3.19
CA ASP A 109 -12.44 -12.89 -4.35
C ASP A 109 -12.40 -11.40 -4.70
N VAL A 110 -13.55 -10.73 -4.62
CA VAL A 110 -13.64 -9.28 -4.88
C VAL A 110 -12.83 -8.50 -3.86
N LYS A 111 -12.90 -8.85 -2.59
CA LYS A 111 -12.11 -8.19 -1.53
C LYS A 111 -10.61 -8.32 -1.79
N ILE A 112 -10.15 -9.52 -2.13
CA ILE A 112 -8.73 -9.78 -2.44
C ILE A 112 -8.30 -8.96 -3.67
N ALA A 113 -9.10 -8.94 -4.73
CA ALA A 113 -8.81 -8.15 -5.93
C ALA A 113 -8.79 -6.65 -5.65
N PHE A 114 -9.70 -6.14 -4.82
CA PHE A 114 -9.74 -4.74 -4.42
C PHE A 114 -8.50 -4.34 -3.60
N GLU A 115 -8.12 -5.15 -2.63
CA GLU A 115 -6.88 -4.95 -1.86
C GLU A 115 -5.65 -4.91 -2.78
N ALA A 116 -5.60 -5.78 -3.80
CA ALA A 116 -4.51 -5.79 -4.78
C ALA A 116 -4.48 -4.51 -5.63
N VAL A 117 -5.62 -3.99 -6.06
CA VAL A 117 -5.69 -2.71 -6.80
C VAL A 117 -5.18 -1.57 -5.93
N ILE A 118 -5.62 -1.47 -4.70
CA ILE A 118 -5.15 -0.44 -3.76
C ILE A 118 -3.64 -0.55 -3.54
N GLY A 119 -3.12 -1.75 -3.38
CA GLY A 119 -1.69 -1.99 -3.16
C GLY A 119 -0.81 -1.64 -4.36
N ASP A 120 -1.29 -1.86 -5.58
CA ASP A 120 -0.52 -1.64 -6.80
C ASP A 120 -0.64 -0.20 -7.36
N HIS A 121 -1.72 0.54 -7.05
CA HIS A 121 -2.07 1.79 -7.73
C HIS A 121 -2.16 3.01 -6.81
N PRO A 122 -1.03 3.54 -6.32
CA PRO A 122 -1.02 4.75 -5.49
C PRO A 122 -1.47 6.00 -6.27
N GLU A 123 -1.40 5.99 -7.59
CA GLU A 123 -1.82 7.07 -8.48
C GLU A 123 -3.34 7.29 -8.51
N MET A 124 -4.12 6.27 -8.16
CA MET A 124 -5.58 6.38 -8.09
C MET A 124 -6.06 6.94 -6.74
N PHE A 125 -5.57 8.08 -6.38
CA PHE A 125 -5.85 8.72 -5.10
C PHE A 125 -7.32 9.10 -4.89
N TRP A 126 -8.10 9.19 -5.94
CA TRP A 126 -9.55 9.49 -5.89
C TRP A 126 -10.42 8.31 -5.49
N LEU A 127 -9.90 7.08 -5.59
CA LEU A 127 -10.60 5.87 -5.17
C LEU A 127 -10.48 5.72 -3.65
N GLU A 128 -11.64 5.63 -2.97
CA GLU A 128 -11.67 5.30 -1.54
C GLU A 128 -11.17 3.89 -1.28
N THR A 129 -10.60 3.66 -0.12
CA THR A 129 -10.08 2.36 0.31
C THR A 129 -11.16 1.42 0.86
N GLY A 130 -12.43 1.75 0.66
CA GLY A 130 -13.60 0.96 0.97
C GLY A 130 -14.54 0.89 -0.23
N TYR A 131 -15.39 -0.13 -0.26
CA TYR A 131 -16.42 -0.32 -1.29
C TYR A 131 -17.61 -1.07 -0.70
N SER A 132 -18.72 -1.11 -1.44
CA SER A 132 -19.87 -1.94 -1.10
C SER A 132 -20.05 -3.05 -2.14
N SER A 133 -20.64 -4.16 -1.75
CA SER A 133 -20.96 -5.26 -2.66
C SER A 133 -22.25 -5.95 -2.28
N LYS A 134 -22.89 -6.58 -3.29
CA LYS A 134 -24.05 -7.46 -3.10
C LYS A 134 -23.68 -8.86 -3.55
N TYR A 135 -24.11 -9.86 -2.80
CA TYR A 135 -23.81 -11.26 -3.08
C TYR A 135 -25.01 -12.17 -2.80
N LEU A 136 -25.02 -13.32 -3.45
CA LEU A 136 -26.03 -14.37 -3.30
C LEU A 136 -25.72 -15.25 -2.09
N VAL A 137 -26.72 -16.03 -1.68
CA VAL A 137 -26.58 -17.01 -0.58
C VAL A 137 -25.40 -17.99 -0.78
N ASN A 138 -25.06 -18.30 -2.04
CA ASN A 138 -23.90 -19.14 -2.39
C ASN A 138 -22.55 -18.40 -2.35
N GLY A 139 -22.55 -17.12 -1.97
CA GLY A 139 -21.34 -16.28 -1.88
C GLY A 139 -20.95 -15.57 -3.18
N GLN A 140 -21.64 -15.82 -4.30
CA GLN A 140 -21.34 -15.18 -5.59
C GLN A 140 -21.64 -13.68 -5.53
N CYS A 141 -20.66 -12.85 -5.86
CA CYS A 141 -20.82 -11.41 -5.98
C CYS A 141 -21.58 -11.05 -7.27
N VAL A 142 -22.55 -10.16 -7.17
CA VAL A 142 -23.39 -9.71 -8.29
C VAL A 142 -23.35 -8.21 -8.54
N GLU A 143 -22.89 -7.43 -7.57
CA GLU A 143 -22.69 -5.98 -7.71
C GLU A 143 -21.46 -5.54 -6.90
N ILE A 144 -20.65 -4.70 -7.49
CA ILE A 144 -19.57 -3.95 -6.85
C ILE A 144 -19.94 -2.47 -6.95
N ASP A 145 -19.82 -1.74 -5.84
CA ASP A 145 -20.10 -0.30 -5.76
C ASP A 145 -18.84 0.41 -5.23
N LEU A 146 -18.07 1.04 -6.13
CA LEU A 146 -16.87 1.80 -5.80
C LEU A 146 -17.25 3.15 -5.21
N LYS A 147 -16.42 3.64 -4.31
CA LYS A 147 -16.58 4.94 -3.66
C LYS A 147 -15.41 5.85 -4.02
N TYR A 148 -15.70 7.11 -4.23
CA TYR A 148 -14.71 8.12 -4.59
C TYR A 148 -14.71 9.24 -3.57
N ASN A 149 -13.53 9.81 -3.30
CA ASN A 149 -13.42 10.97 -2.41
C ASN A 149 -13.68 12.29 -3.17
N SER A 150 -13.61 13.40 -2.45
CA SER A 150 -13.93 14.72 -3.01
C SER A 150 -13.02 15.18 -4.16
N THR A 151 -11.85 14.57 -4.35
CA THR A 151 -10.99 14.88 -5.50
C THR A 151 -11.62 14.49 -6.83
N ALA A 152 -12.58 13.55 -6.82
CA ALA A 152 -13.33 13.14 -8.02
C ALA A 152 -14.27 14.23 -8.54
N ASP A 153 -14.64 15.21 -7.74
CA ASP A 153 -15.53 16.32 -8.15
C ASP A 153 -14.91 17.18 -9.26
N ASP A 154 -13.58 17.36 -9.23
CA ASP A 154 -12.77 17.93 -10.31
C ASP A 154 -11.45 17.17 -10.40
N LEU A 155 -11.53 15.97 -10.95
CA LEU A 155 -10.42 15.03 -10.98
C LEU A 155 -9.24 15.54 -11.82
N GLU A 156 -9.51 16.22 -12.92
CA GLU A 156 -8.43 16.76 -13.76
C GLU A 156 -7.58 17.79 -12.99
N SER A 157 -8.21 18.72 -12.32
CA SER A 157 -7.51 19.69 -11.47
C SER A 157 -6.77 19.02 -10.32
N ALA A 158 -7.36 18.01 -9.68
CA ALA A 158 -6.70 17.24 -8.63
C ALA A 158 -5.47 16.49 -9.14
N LYS A 159 -5.54 15.86 -10.32
CA LYS A 159 -4.38 15.20 -10.96
C LYS A 159 -3.26 16.19 -11.27
N GLN A 160 -3.59 17.39 -11.74
CA GLN A 160 -2.59 18.43 -11.99
C GLN A 160 -1.86 18.84 -10.70
N ARG A 161 -2.60 19.04 -9.60
CA ARG A 161 -2.00 19.34 -8.29
C ARG A 161 -1.13 18.20 -7.77
N PHE A 162 -1.61 16.98 -7.93
CA PHE A 162 -0.88 15.77 -7.53
C PHE A 162 0.44 15.61 -8.29
N ASP A 163 0.39 15.76 -9.62
CA ASP A 163 1.57 15.66 -10.47
C ASP A 163 2.58 16.78 -10.18
N ALA A 164 2.10 18.01 -9.99
CA ALA A 164 2.97 19.14 -9.65
C ALA A 164 3.65 18.94 -8.28
N ALA A 165 2.91 18.47 -7.27
CA ALA A 165 3.49 18.19 -5.95
C ALA A 165 4.53 17.07 -6.01
N ALA A 166 4.25 15.99 -6.75
CA ALA A 166 5.18 14.89 -6.96
C ALA A 166 6.46 15.36 -7.66
N GLN A 167 6.34 16.11 -8.75
CA GLN A 167 7.49 16.64 -9.51
C GLN A 167 8.37 17.56 -8.65
N ASN A 168 7.77 18.40 -7.81
CA ASN A 168 8.53 19.26 -6.91
C ASN A 168 9.42 18.46 -5.94
N LEU A 169 8.96 17.29 -5.49
CA LEU A 169 9.74 16.46 -4.57
C LEU A 169 10.85 15.66 -5.25
N ILE A 170 10.71 15.31 -6.53
CA ILE A 170 11.67 14.42 -7.21
C ILE A 170 12.60 15.14 -8.19
N THR A 171 12.36 16.41 -8.50
CA THR A 171 13.16 17.16 -9.51
C THR A 171 14.66 17.09 -9.21
N GLY A 172 15.08 17.20 -7.95
CA GLY A 172 16.48 17.10 -7.57
C GLY A 172 17.07 15.69 -7.67
N ALA A 173 16.22 14.66 -7.74
CA ALA A 173 16.68 13.28 -7.86
C ALA A 173 17.14 12.92 -9.27
N ASP A 174 16.65 13.60 -10.30
CA ASP A 174 16.96 13.29 -11.71
C ASP A 174 18.46 13.39 -12.03
N SER A 175 19.18 14.25 -11.32
CA SER A 175 20.62 14.47 -11.52
C SER A 175 21.51 13.51 -10.73
N LEU A 176 20.95 12.63 -9.90
CA LEU A 176 21.70 11.68 -9.09
C LEU A 176 22.07 10.42 -9.89
N ASP A 177 23.23 9.85 -9.60
CA ASP A 177 23.82 8.80 -10.43
C ASP A 177 23.27 7.41 -10.16
N SER A 178 22.84 7.12 -8.91
CA SER A 178 22.39 5.78 -8.52
C SER A 178 20.96 5.76 -8.01
N ASN A 179 20.31 4.59 -8.12
CA ASN A 179 18.98 4.39 -7.55
C ASN A 179 18.97 4.55 -6.02
N TYR A 180 20.05 4.16 -5.35
CA TYR A 180 20.19 4.38 -3.90
C TYR A 180 20.19 5.87 -3.54
N GLU A 181 20.94 6.70 -4.27
CA GLU A 181 20.97 8.15 -4.04
C GLU A 181 19.60 8.79 -4.32
N LYS A 182 18.93 8.38 -5.40
CA LYS A 182 17.56 8.82 -5.73
C LYS A 182 16.56 8.41 -4.64
N GLU A 183 16.61 7.17 -4.21
CA GLU A 183 15.77 6.63 -3.14
C GLU A 183 15.93 7.44 -1.83
N LYS A 184 17.18 7.66 -1.42
CA LYS A 184 17.50 8.42 -0.20
C LYS A 184 17.02 9.86 -0.31
N TYR A 185 17.24 10.49 -1.46
CA TYR A 185 16.75 11.84 -1.73
C TYR A 185 15.23 11.94 -1.57
N VAL A 186 14.49 11.01 -2.14
CA VAL A 186 13.02 10.97 -2.03
C VAL A 186 12.56 10.70 -0.61
N HIS A 187 13.23 9.81 0.11
CA HIS A 187 12.97 9.55 1.54
C HIS A 187 13.08 10.84 2.35
N ASP A 188 14.17 11.57 2.20
CA ASP A 188 14.42 12.79 2.95
C ASP A 188 13.45 13.93 2.54
N ALA A 189 13.16 14.05 1.23
CA ALA A 189 12.22 15.04 0.73
C ALA A 189 10.79 14.79 1.23
N LEU A 190 10.33 13.55 1.23
CA LEU A 190 9.00 13.19 1.70
C LEU A 190 8.86 13.38 3.22
N ALA A 191 9.84 12.92 3.99
CA ALA A 191 9.85 13.10 5.45
C ALA A 191 9.85 14.59 5.83
N SER A 192 10.53 15.43 5.06
CA SER A 192 10.56 16.89 5.27
C SER A 192 9.25 17.59 4.89
N ALA A 193 8.53 17.05 3.92
CA ALA A 193 7.34 17.70 3.35
C ALA A 193 6.03 17.34 4.06
N VAL A 194 5.98 16.21 4.77
CA VAL A 194 4.74 15.66 5.35
C VAL A 194 4.80 15.72 6.86
N THR A 195 3.68 16.09 7.46
CA THR A 195 3.46 16.02 8.91
C THR A 195 2.52 14.85 9.22
N TYR A 196 2.91 14.01 10.16
CA TYR A 196 2.05 12.93 10.63
C TYR A 196 0.84 13.49 11.38
N ASP A 197 -0.37 13.16 10.91
CA ASP A 197 -1.63 13.64 11.48
C ASP A 197 -2.75 12.61 11.28
N LEU A 198 -3.22 12.01 12.38
CA LEU A 198 -4.32 11.04 12.37
C LEU A 198 -5.64 11.62 11.88
N THR A 199 -5.81 12.94 11.94
CA THR A 199 -7.04 13.63 11.54
C THR A 199 -7.01 14.18 10.12
N ALA A 200 -5.92 13.93 9.38
CA ALA A 200 -5.79 14.41 8.01
C ALA A 200 -6.86 13.83 7.10
N ASP A 201 -7.44 14.68 6.26
CA ASP A 201 -8.40 14.25 5.24
C ASP A 201 -7.73 13.33 4.22
N MET A 202 -8.45 12.30 3.77
CA MET A 202 -7.97 11.34 2.77
C MET A 202 -6.61 10.71 3.13
N ASN A 203 -6.39 10.47 4.41
CA ASN A 203 -5.09 10.05 4.96
C ASN A 203 -4.62 8.66 4.49
N GLN A 204 -5.49 7.87 3.85
CA GLN A 204 -5.13 6.60 3.22
C GLN A 204 -4.57 6.79 1.80
N SER A 205 -4.58 7.99 1.26
CA SER A 205 -4.16 8.30 -0.11
C SER A 205 -2.80 8.99 -0.16
N ALA A 206 -2.07 8.78 -1.27
CA ALA A 206 -0.86 9.54 -1.56
C ALA A 206 -1.13 11.05 -1.69
N TYR A 207 -2.35 11.44 -2.08
CA TYR A 207 -2.75 12.84 -2.21
C TYR A 207 -2.64 13.62 -0.88
N SER A 208 -3.03 13.00 0.23
CA SER A 208 -2.91 13.61 1.55
C SER A 208 -1.47 13.99 1.89
N ALA A 209 -0.52 13.12 1.56
CA ALA A 209 0.90 13.37 1.80
C ALA A 209 1.47 14.39 0.81
N LEU A 210 1.25 14.19 -0.49
CA LEU A 210 1.90 15.00 -1.54
C LEU A 210 1.29 16.40 -1.69
N VAL A 211 -0.03 16.51 -1.68
CA VAL A 211 -0.73 17.78 -1.90
C VAL A 211 -1.06 18.49 -0.58
N ASN A 212 -1.61 17.77 0.39
CA ASN A 212 -2.06 18.38 1.64
C ASN A 212 -0.95 18.46 2.70
N GLY A 213 0.15 17.72 2.53
CA GLY A 213 1.29 17.74 3.45
C GLY A 213 1.01 17.18 4.84
N LYS A 214 -0.08 16.44 5.01
CA LYS A 214 -0.48 15.79 6.26
C LYS A 214 -1.06 14.42 5.98
N SER A 215 -0.57 13.41 6.66
CA SER A 215 -1.01 12.04 6.44
C SER A 215 -0.73 11.12 7.62
N VAL A 216 -1.14 9.88 7.49
CA VAL A 216 -0.72 8.74 8.30
C VAL A 216 0.18 7.82 7.49
N CYS A 217 0.63 6.71 8.07
CA CYS A 217 1.53 5.74 7.43
C CYS A 217 1.09 5.32 6.02
N ALA A 218 -0.20 5.12 5.81
CA ALA A 218 -0.74 4.71 4.50
C ALA A 218 -0.47 5.74 3.41
N GLY A 219 -0.69 7.01 3.68
CA GLY A 219 -0.41 8.09 2.72
C GLY A 219 1.09 8.30 2.49
N TYR A 220 1.93 8.25 3.54
CA TYR A 220 3.39 8.26 3.40
C TYR A 220 3.87 7.12 2.49
N ALA A 221 3.45 5.90 2.77
CA ALA A 221 3.91 4.73 2.03
C ALA A 221 3.44 4.73 0.57
N ARG A 222 2.21 5.14 0.30
CA ARG A 222 1.70 5.25 -1.06
C ARG A 222 2.34 6.41 -1.84
N ALA A 223 2.62 7.53 -1.17
CA ALA A 223 3.38 8.62 -1.77
C ALA A 223 4.81 8.21 -2.13
N TYR A 224 5.50 7.52 -1.23
CA TYR A 224 6.84 7.00 -1.48
C TYR A 224 6.88 6.02 -2.64
N GLN A 225 5.93 5.08 -2.68
CA GLN A 225 5.73 4.15 -3.79
C GLN A 225 5.59 4.90 -5.13
N TYR A 226 4.70 5.88 -5.19
CA TYR A 226 4.46 6.66 -6.40
C TYR A 226 5.71 7.43 -6.86
N LEU A 227 6.37 8.13 -5.94
CA LEU A 227 7.55 8.94 -6.25
C LEU A 227 8.71 8.08 -6.79
N LEU A 228 8.98 6.93 -6.18
CA LEU A 228 10.02 6.01 -6.66
C LEU A 228 9.66 5.39 -8.00
N GLN A 229 8.39 5.05 -8.23
CA GLN A 229 7.93 4.56 -9.53
C GLN A 229 8.16 5.60 -10.64
N GLN A 230 7.96 6.90 -10.37
CA GLN A 230 8.25 7.96 -11.32
C GLN A 230 9.74 8.04 -11.70
N LEU A 231 10.62 7.58 -10.83
CA LEU A 231 12.07 7.52 -11.06
C LEU A 231 12.53 6.16 -11.62
N GLY A 232 11.58 5.25 -11.93
CA GLY A 232 11.88 3.91 -12.44
C GLY A 232 12.44 2.95 -11.40
N ILE A 233 12.23 3.21 -10.11
CA ILE A 233 12.66 2.35 -9.00
C ILE A 233 11.45 1.55 -8.50
N PRO A 234 11.45 0.22 -8.61
CA PRO A 234 10.36 -0.60 -8.10
C PRO A 234 10.20 -0.42 -6.59
N CYS A 235 8.99 -0.05 -6.20
CA CYS A 235 8.63 0.17 -4.80
C CYS A 235 7.22 -0.35 -4.55
N TYR A 236 7.05 -1.14 -3.51
CA TYR A 236 5.81 -1.82 -3.19
C TYR A 236 5.21 -1.29 -1.90
N TYR A 237 3.88 -1.26 -1.86
CA TYR A 237 3.10 -0.93 -0.68
C TYR A 237 2.92 -2.17 0.17
N CYS A 238 3.47 -2.17 1.36
CA CYS A 238 3.43 -3.30 2.30
C CYS A 238 2.54 -2.94 3.49
N THR A 239 1.61 -3.82 3.83
CA THR A 239 0.72 -3.61 4.97
C THR A 239 0.85 -4.73 5.99
N GLY A 240 0.58 -4.41 7.24
CA GLY A 240 0.70 -5.35 8.34
C GLY A 240 0.43 -4.70 9.69
N TYR A 241 1.19 -5.12 10.68
CA TYR A 241 1.03 -4.69 12.05
C TYR A 241 2.37 -4.25 12.66
N SER A 242 2.35 -3.12 13.35
CA SER A 242 3.50 -2.53 14.03
C SER A 242 3.05 -1.81 15.30
N GLY A 243 2.42 -2.54 16.23
CA GLY A 243 1.74 -1.97 17.40
C GLY A 243 0.36 -1.38 17.08
N GLY A 244 -0.08 -1.48 15.85
CA GLY A 244 -1.35 -1.09 15.26
C GLY A 244 -1.30 -1.43 13.78
N ASP A 245 -2.43 -1.32 13.08
CA ASP A 245 -2.46 -1.52 11.63
C ASP A 245 -1.56 -0.49 10.95
N HIS A 246 -0.62 -0.96 10.13
CA HIS A 246 0.50 -0.16 9.63
C HIS A 246 0.82 -0.44 8.18
N ALA A 247 1.43 0.55 7.53
CA ALA A 247 1.90 0.46 6.16
C ALA A 247 3.31 1.03 6.04
N TRP A 248 4.12 0.39 5.20
CA TRP A 248 5.49 0.80 4.86
C TRP A 248 5.82 0.36 3.43
N ASN A 249 7.06 0.41 3.03
CA ASN A 249 7.46 0.08 1.67
C ASN A 249 8.52 -1.02 1.60
N ILE A 250 8.54 -1.70 0.47
CA ILE A 250 9.63 -2.55 0.03
C ILE A 250 10.19 -1.95 -1.25
N VAL A 251 11.49 -1.69 -1.28
CA VAL A 251 12.18 -1.06 -2.40
C VAL A 251 13.17 -2.04 -3.02
N LYS A 252 13.21 -2.12 -4.35
CA LYS A 252 14.18 -2.91 -5.09
C LYS A 252 15.38 -2.06 -5.48
N LEU A 253 16.55 -2.48 -5.02
CA LEU A 253 17.85 -1.95 -5.46
C LEU A 253 18.64 -3.05 -6.19
N ASP A 254 19.89 -2.77 -6.55
CA ASP A 254 20.71 -3.64 -7.41
C ASP A 254 20.92 -5.05 -6.85
N ASP A 255 21.05 -5.18 -5.53
CA ASP A 255 21.39 -6.44 -4.87
C ASP A 255 20.18 -7.14 -4.20
N GLY A 256 18.99 -6.55 -4.28
CA GLY A 256 17.80 -7.14 -3.67
C GLY A 256 16.82 -6.11 -3.13
N TYR A 257 16.01 -6.54 -2.18
CA TYR A 257 14.93 -5.75 -1.62
C TYR A 257 15.24 -5.27 -0.21
N TYR A 258 14.65 -4.11 0.13
CA TYR A 258 14.84 -3.44 1.42
C TYR A 258 13.51 -2.95 1.97
N ASN A 259 13.30 -3.07 3.28
CA ASN A 259 12.19 -2.40 3.97
C ASN A 259 12.54 -0.93 4.22
N VAL A 260 11.56 -0.06 4.00
CA VAL A 260 11.64 1.37 4.29
C VAL A 260 10.36 1.83 4.96
N ASP A 261 10.46 2.52 6.10
CA ASP A 261 9.33 3.11 6.81
C ASP A 261 9.57 4.60 7.02
N VAL A 262 9.15 5.40 6.06
CA VAL A 262 9.34 6.86 6.08
C VAL A 262 8.58 7.49 7.24
N THR A 263 7.41 6.97 7.59
CA THR A 263 6.60 7.48 8.71
C THR A 263 7.37 7.44 10.03
N TRP A 264 8.11 6.36 10.26
CA TRP A 264 8.88 6.19 11.48
C TRP A 264 10.25 6.89 11.44
N ASP A 265 10.77 7.17 10.26
CA ASP A 265 11.97 7.99 10.06
C ASP A 265 11.69 9.49 10.09
N ASP A 266 10.42 9.91 9.92
CA ASP A 266 10.00 11.30 10.05
C ASP A 266 10.00 11.73 11.52
N ALA A 267 11.04 12.44 11.92
CA ALA A 267 11.26 12.97 13.24
C ALA A 267 11.78 14.42 13.14
N ALA A 268 11.98 15.10 14.26
CA ALA A 268 12.50 16.47 14.30
C ALA A 268 13.83 16.64 13.53
N ALA A 269 14.67 15.59 13.56
CA ALA A 269 15.75 15.37 12.61
C ALA A 269 15.47 14.05 11.90
N ILE A 270 15.50 14.04 10.56
CA ILE A 270 15.25 12.84 9.77
C ILE A 270 16.20 11.74 10.20
N ARG A 271 15.65 10.54 10.39
CA ARG A 271 16.39 9.33 10.79
C ARG A 271 16.45 8.34 9.63
N TYR A 272 17.32 7.35 9.82
CA TYR A 272 17.47 6.23 8.88
C TYR A 272 17.40 4.88 9.62
N ASP A 273 16.78 4.85 10.79
CA ASP A 273 16.61 3.64 11.61
C ASP A 273 15.65 2.64 10.94
N TYR A 274 14.80 3.12 10.04
CA TYR A 274 13.84 2.32 9.28
C TYR A 274 14.02 2.49 7.76
N PHE A 275 15.23 2.80 7.34
CA PHE A 275 15.61 3.00 5.95
C PHE A 275 16.58 1.89 5.51
N ASN A 276 16.23 1.19 4.41
CA ASN A 276 17.00 0.08 3.84
C ASN A 276 17.36 -1.00 4.85
N LYS A 277 16.33 -1.58 5.44
CA LYS A 277 16.45 -2.64 6.45
C LYS A 277 16.05 -4.00 5.89
N THR A 278 16.68 -5.03 6.41
CA THR A 278 16.32 -6.42 6.11
C THR A 278 15.05 -6.84 6.86
N ASP A 279 14.45 -7.97 6.44
CA ASP A 279 13.33 -8.57 7.19
C ASP A 279 13.75 -8.97 8.60
N ALA A 280 14.99 -9.40 8.79
CA ALA A 280 15.54 -9.69 10.12
C ALA A 280 15.61 -8.43 11.00
N ASP A 281 15.99 -7.29 10.43
CA ASP A 281 16.02 -6.01 11.15
C ASP A 281 14.61 -5.56 11.57
N PHE A 282 13.59 -5.84 10.74
CA PHE A 282 12.19 -5.46 10.97
C PHE A 282 11.40 -6.47 11.81
N ALA A 283 11.94 -7.67 12.05
CA ALA A 283 11.19 -8.78 12.65
C ALA A 283 10.56 -8.46 14.02
N SER A 284 11.22 -7.61 14.85
CA SER A 284 10.71 -7.23 16.17
C SER A 284 9.68 -6.10 16.15
N THR A 285 9.53 -5.39 15.04
CA THR A 285 8.72 -4.16 14.97
C THR A 285 7.64 -4.20 13.89
N HIS A 286 7.79 -5.01 12.85
CA HIS A 286 6.88 -5.07 11.70
C HIS A 286 6.52 -6.51 11.35
N VAL A 287 5.24 -6.79 11.21
CA VAL A 287 4.72 -8.09 10.76
C VAL A 287 3.84 -7.87 9.54
N ARG A 288 4.22 -8.44 8.38
CA ARG A 288 3.41 -8.39 7.17
C ARG A 288 2.11 -9.18 7.34
N GLN A 289 1.03 -8.69 6.74
CA GLN A 289 -0.29 -9.34 6.77
C GLN A 289 -0.92 -9.42 5.38
N ASN A 290 -1.95 -10.24 5.25
CA ASN A 290 -2.71 -10.43 4.03
C ASN A 290 -1.81 -10.71 2.81
N LEU A 291 -2.07 -10.11 1.66
CA LEU A 291 -1.27 -10.33 0.44
C LEU A 291 0.19 -9.87 0.60
N SER A 292 0.48 -8.97 1.52
CA SER A 292 1.85 -8.47 1.72
C SER A 292 2.83 -9.54 2.21
N VAL A 293 2.34 -10.66 2.76
CA VAL A 293 3.19 -11.80 3.13
C VAL A 293 3.88 -12.45 1.92
N TYR A 294 3.31 -12.28 0.73
CA TYR A 294 3.85 -12.82 -0.53
C TYR A 294 4.76 -11.86 -1.29
N LEU A 295 4.94 -10.63 -0.81
CA LEU A 295 5.92 -9.72 -1.37
C LEU A 295 7.34 -10.28 -1.22
N PRO A 296 8.31 -9.86 -2.06
CA PRO A 296 9.67 -10.36 -1.98
C PRO A 296 10.29 -10.22 -0.59
N ALA A 297 11.10 -11.18 -0.19
CA ALA A 297 11.89 -11.11 1.03
C ALA A 297 12.96 -10.00 0.91
N CYS A 298 13.15 -9.25 2.00
CA CYS A 298 14.12 -8.16 2.07
C CYS A 298 15.43 -8.67 2.67
N ASN A 299 16.39 -9.03 1.81
CA ASN A 299 17.68 -9.60 2.17
C ASN A 299 18.87 -8.82 1.57
N GLY A 300 18.62 -7.62 1.02
CA GLY A 300 19.68 -6.76 0.51
C GLY A 300 20.67 -6.36 1.61
N THR A 301 21.94 -6.26 1.26
CA THR A 301 23.01 -5.96 2.22
C THR A 301 23.87 -4.75 1.82
N ALA A 302 24.02 -4.50 0.51
CA ALA A 302 24.91 -3.44 0.03
C ALA A 302 24.49 -2.03 0.48
N TYR A 303 23.18 -1.80 0.61
CA TYR A 303 22.61 -0.51 0.99
C TYR A 303 21.93 -0.52 2.37
N ARG A 304 22.18 -1.58 3.13
CA ARG A 304 21.64 -1.71 4.48
C ARG A 304 22.24 -0.61 5.38
N GLN A 305 21.35 0.10 6.09
CA GLN A 305 21.76 1.13 7.04
C GLN A 305 21.90 0.51 8.43
N GLU A 306 23.02 0.78 9.10
CA GLU A 306 23.19 0.45 10.52
C GLU A 306 22.50 1.50 11.40
N ASN A 307 21.94 1.07 12.52
CA ASN A 307 21.30 1.99 13.45
C ASN A 307 22.36 2.91 14.09
N THR A 308 22.11 4.21 14.04
CA THR A 308 23.01 5.22 14.63
C THR A 308 22.97 5.29 16.17
N THR A 309 22.05 4.57 16.82
CA THR A 309 21.91 4.49 18.27
C THR A 309 22.76 3.37 18.87
N GLY A 310 24.09 3.44 18.70
CA GLY A 310 25.00 2.42 19.24
C GLY A 310 26.47 2.82 19.39
N ALA A 311 26.85 3.99 18.94
CA ALA A 311 28.24 4.44 18.98
C ALA A 311 28.44 5.66 19.90
N ALA A 312 27.99 5.53 21.17
CA ALA A 312 28.64 6.23 22.28
C ALA A 312 29.63 5.24 22.88
N GLY A 313 30.62 4.85 22.10
CA GLY A 313 31.67 3.94 22.50
C GLY A 313 32.95 4.73 22.76
N THR A 314 33.29 4.91 24.00
CA THR A 314 34.60 4.92 24.64
C THR A 314 35.79 4.87 23.68
N GLY A 315 36.19 6.02 23.18
CA GLY A 315 37.57 6.24 22.74
C GLY A 315 38.37 6.74 23.92
N GLN A 316 39.04 5.86 24.62
CA GLN A 316 40.16 6.27 25.51
C GLN A 316 41.34 6.66 24.61
N PRO A 317 41.99 7.79 24.89
CA PRO A 317 43.25 8.07 24.25
C PRO A 317 44.32 7.20 24.91
N SER A 318 45.03 6.40 24.11
CA SER A 318 46.27 5.78 24.54
C SER A 318 47.35 6.83 24.54
N GLU A 319 47.80 7.19 25.74
CA GLU A 319 49.11 7.83 25.96
C GLU A 319 50.23 6.81 25.69
N ALA A 320 51.13 7.12 24.81
CA ALA A 320 52.57 6.89 24.92
C ALA A 320 53.30 7.61 23.77
#